data_bcf999f5a0ac39f22fce704f1852dae2
#
_entry.id   bcf999f5a0ac39f22fce704f1852dae2
#
_cell.length_a   1.000
_cell.length_b   1.000
_cell.length_c   1.000
_cell.angle_alpha   90.00
_cell.angle_beta   90.00
_cell.angle_gamma   90.00
#
_symmetry.space_group_name_H-M   'P 1'
#
loop_
_entity.id
_entity.type
_entity.pdbx_description
1 polymer ?
#
loop_
_entity_poly.entity_id
_entity_poly.type
_entity_poly.pdbx_seq_one_letter_code
_entity_poly.pdbx_strand_id
1 'polypeptide(L)'
;MPNQLNVVIWNEYRHEKLDNNCAAIYPEGIHGCIRNFLKEDANLNITLASLDDPDQGISDELLEKTDVLFWWGHMAHHEVNDILVEKIRQRVYAGKMGLIVLHSGHHSKVFKSVIGTTGNLSWGRDQKEVIWNLLPSHPIAKGIPDHFVIECEELYCEPFYIPQPDALVFGGWYEDGFIFRSGCCFLRGAGKIFYFQPGHEYCRSFYNPHVQQIIKNAIEWVKPADIGYEIPDGCPQILTRVTDEFNQ
;
A
#
# COMPACT_ATOMS: atom_id res chain seq x y z
N MET A 1 -12.35 -25.24 1.54
CA MET A 1 -11.84 -24.21 2.44
C MET A 1 -11.87 -22.92 1.64
N PRO A 2 -12.21 -21.78 2.22
CA PRO A 2 -12.06 -20.53 1.48
C PRO A 2 -10.59 -20.40 1.04
N ASN A 3 -10.36 -19.92 -0.17
CA ASN A 3 -9.00 -19.68 -0.66
C ASN A 3 -8.35 -18.63 0.23
N GLN A 4 -7.12 -18.91 0.71
CA GLN A 4 -6.33 -17.93 1.43
C GLN A 4 -5.98 -16.76 0.50
N LEU A 5 -5.93 -15.55 1.04
CA LEU A 5 -5.40 -14.37 0.35
C LEU A 5 -3.89 -14.45 0.25
N ASN A 6 -3.35 -14.36 -0.96
CA ASN A 6 -1.92 -14.30 -1.19
C ASN A 6 -1.42 -12.86 -1.02
N VAL A 7 -0.68 -12.64 0.04
CA VAL A 7 -0.13 -11.33 0.41
C VAL A 7 1.37 -11.32 0.20
N VAL A 8 1.85 -10.42 -0.64
CA VAL A 8 3.30 -10.19 -0.78
C VAL A 8 3.66 -8.92 -0.04
N ILE A 9 4.65 -9.01 0.84
CA ILE A 9 5.19 -7.85 1.55
C ILE A 9 6.58 -7.57 0.98
N TRP A 10 6.63 -6.59 0.07
CA TRP A 10 7.87 -6.15 -0.55
C TRP A 10 8.51 -5.02 0.24
N ASN A 11 9.78 -5.19 0.58
CA ASN A 11 10.62 -4.20 1.25
C ASN A 11 11.90 -4.01 0.43
N GLU A 12 12.29 -2.76 0.20
CA GLU A 12 13.60 -2.43 -0.39
C GLU A 12 14.75 -3.11 0.36
N TYR A 13 14.63 -3.23 1.68
CA TYR A 13 15.51 -3.94 2.60
C TYR A 13 16.99 -3.51 2.49
N ARG A 14 17.22 -2.20 2.33
CA ARG A 14 18.58 -1.62 2.28
C ARG A 14 18.98 -1.01 3.61
N HIS A 15 18.11 -0.23 4.26
CA HIS A 15 18.40 0.41 5.54
C HIS A 15 18.77 -0.61 6.61
N GLU A 16 18.01 -1.66 6.78
CA GLU A 16 18.23 -2.68 7.80
C GLU A 16 19.51 -3.51 7.57
N LYS A 17 19.99 -3.56 6.31
CA LYS A 17 21.27 -4.21 5.99
C LYS A 17 22.47 -3.29 6.17
N LEU A 18 22.29 -1.98 6.05
CA LEU A 18 23.37 -0.99 6.02
C LEU A 18 23.54 -0.24 7.34
N ASP A 19 22.48 -0.14 8.17
CA ASP A 19 22.48 0.60 9.42
C ASP A 19 22.04 -0.28 10.58
N ASN A 20 22.95 -0.43 11.57
CA ASN A 20 22.70 -1.23 12.77
C ASN A 20 21.56 -0.68 13.63
N ASN A 21 21.26 0.62 13.58
CA ASN A 21 20.14 1.19 14.33
C ASN A 21 18.80 0.73 13.74
N CYS A 22 18.68 0.77 12.41
CA CYS A 22 17.52 0.20 11.72
C CYS A 22 17.38 -1.30 11.99
N ALA A 23 18.49 -2.05 11.88
CA ALA A 23 18.51 -3.48 12.17
C ALA A 23 18.11 -3.79 13.62
N ALA A 24 18.47 -2.94 14.59
CA ALA A 24 18.07 -3.10 15.98
C ALA A 24 16.57 -2.86 16.21
N ILE A 25 15.95 -1.97 15.42
CA ILE A 25 14.51 -1.71 15.48
C ILE A 25 13.74 -2.81 14.75
N TYR A 26 14.20 -3.21 13.57
CA TYR A 26 13.56 -4.18 12.69
C TYR A 26 14.52 -5.35 12.37
N PRO A 27 14.80 -6.25 13.32
CA PRO A 27 15.83 -7.30 13.13
C PRO A 27 15.50 -8.31 12.03
N GLU A 28 14.23 -8.47 11.67
CA GLU A 28 13.78 -9.28 10.54
C GLU A 28 13.39 -8.42 9.33
N GLY A 29 13.81 -7.14 9.33
CA GLY A 29 13.36 -6.14 8.37
C GLY A 29 11.93 -5.65 8.64
N ILE A 30 11.56 -4.54 8.01
CA ILE A 30 10.21 -3.98 8.10
C ILE A 30 9.17 -4.99 7.62
N HIS A 31 9.43 -5.69 6.50
CA HIS A 31 8.55 -6.74 5.97
C HIS A 31 8.38 -7.92 6.93
N GLY A 32 9.46 -8.32 7.64
CA GLY A 32 9.39 -9.33 8.68
C GLY A 32 8.57 -8.88 9.88
N CYS A 33 8.71 -7.63 10.31
CA CYS A 33 7.89 -7.04 11.35
C CYS A 33 6.40 -7.06 10.98
N ILE A 34 6.06 -6.64 9.75
CA ILE A 34 4.67 -6.66 9.26
C ILE A 34 4.13 -8.09 9.22
N ARG A 35 4.88 -9.05 8.67
CA ARG A 35 4.49 -10.47 8.70
C ARG A 35 4.21 -10.94 10.12
N ASN A 36 5.02 -10.56 11.09
CA ASN A 36 4.93 -11.09 12.45
C ASN A 36 3.60 -10.77 13.15
N PHE A 37 2.98 -9.63 12.88
CA PHE A 37 1.65 -9.35 13.43
C PHE A 37 0.49 -9.80 12.54
N LEU A 38 0.77 -10.22 11.29
CA LEU A 38 -0.23 -10.75 10.36
C LEU A 38 -0.31 -12.28 10.36
N LYS A 39 0.77 -12.99 10.73
CA LYS A 39 0.91 -14.45 10.59
C LYS A 39 -0.12 -15.29 11.35
N GLU A 40 -0.75 -14.72 12.37
CA GLU A 40 -1.78 -15.41 13.14
C GLU A 40 -3.14 -15.47 12.41
N ASP A 41 -3.30 -14.70 11.33
CA ASP A 41 -4.51 -14.78 10.49
C ASP A 41 -4.38 -15.95 9.50
N ALA A 42 -5.09 -17.02 9.79
CA ALA A 42 -5.08 -18.25 8.97
C ALA A 42 -5.64 -18.06 7.55
N ASN A 43 -6.29 -16.92 7.26
CA ASN A 43 -6.78 -16.60 5.92
C ASN A 43 -5.70 -15.98 5.02
N LEU A 44 -4.52 -15.66 5.56
CA LEU A 44 -3.44 -15.05 4.81
C LEU A 44 -2.34 -16.08 4.48
N ASN A 45 -1.89 -16.09 3.22
CA ASN A 45 -0.67 -16.74 2.77
C ASN A 45 0.36 -15.66 2.46
N ILE A 46 1.37 -15.49 3.35
CA ILE A 46 2.28 -14.33 3.32
C ILE A 46 3.62 -14.73 2.74
N THR A 47 4.04 -14.02 1.69
CA THR A 47 5.37 -14.10 1.10
C THR A 47 6.14 -12.81 1.35
N LEU A 48 7.39 -12.92 1.82
CA LEU A 48 8.30 -11.79 1.92
C LEU A 48 9.13 -11.69 0.65
N ALA A 49 9.37 -10.47 0.19
CA ALA A 49 10.14 -10.18 -0.99
C ALA A 49 11.01 -8.93 -0.80
N SER A 50 12.17 -8.89 -1.44
CA SER A 50 13.05 -7.73 -1.36
C SER A 50 13.71 -7.38 -2.70
N LEU A 51 14.25 -6.15 -2.77
CA LEU A 51 14.87 -5.64 -4.00
C LEU A 51 16.04 -6.48 -4.48
N ASP A 52 16.82 -7.05 -3.56
CA ASP A 52 18.02 -7.84 -3.90
C ASP A 52 17.75 -9.31 -4.19
N ASP A 53 16.51 -9.77 -4.05
CA ASP A 53 16.11 -11.13 -4.40
C ASP A 53 16.04 -11.29 -5.95
N PRO A 54 16.12 -12.53 -6.47
CA PRO A 54 15.87 -12.77 -7.89
C PRO A 54 14.57 -12.12 -8.36
N ASP A 55 14.57 -11.58 -9.58
CA ASP A 55 13.44 -10.81 -10.13
C ASP A 55 12.95 -9.68 -9.22
N GLN A 56 13.87 -9.09 -8.44
CA GLN A 56 13.56 -8.10 -7.40
C GLN A 56 12.47 -8.58 -6.42
N GLY A 57 12.50 -9.85 -6.12
CA GLY A 57 11.61 -10.55 -5.20
C GLY A 57 10.20 -10.84 -5.74
N ILE A 58 9.88 -10.43 -6.97
CA ILE A 58 8.55 -10.61 -7.56
C ILE A 58 8.65 -11.19 -8.97
N SER A 59 8.73 -12.53 -9.06
CA SER A 59 8.63 -13.21 -10.35
C SER A 59 7.22 -13.05 -10.97
N ASP A 60 7.12 -13.29 -12.27
CA ASP A 60 5.83 -13.24 -12.97
C ASP A 60 4.81 -14.21 -12.35
N GLU A 61 5.26 -15.41 -11.96
CA GLU A 61 4.41 -16.41 -11.33
C GLU A 61 3.91 -15.96 -9.94
N LEU A 62 4.77 -15.33 -9.14
CA LEU A 62 4.39 -14.81 -7.84
C LEU A 62 3.41 -13.63 -8.01
N LEU A 63 3.73 -12.70 -8.92
CA LEU A 63 2.88 -11.55 -9.19
C LEU A 63 1.47 -11.97 -9.63
N GLU A 64 1.36 -13.00 -10.50
CA GLU A 64 0.07 -13.49 -11.00
C GLU A 64 -0.82 -14.06 -9.90
N LYS A 65 -0.24 -14.64 -8.85
CA LYS A 65 -0.96 -15.21 -7.70
C LYS A 65 -1.22 -14.21 -6.58
N THR A 66 -0.61 -13.01 -6.65
CA THR A 66 -0.69 -12.02 -5.58
C THR A 66 -2.04 -11.31 -5.59
N ASP A 67 -2.75 -11.35 -4.46
CA ASP A 67 -4.01 -10.63 -4.22
C ASP A 67 -3.79 -9.27 -3.59
N VAL A 68 -2.79 -9.14 -2.69
CA VAL A 68 -2.44 -7.88 -2.03
C VAL A 68 -0.92 -7.71 -2.02
N LEU A 69 -0.45 -6.58 -2.54
CA LEU A 69 0.95 -6.20 -2.54
C LEU A 69 1.18 -5.05 -1.56
N PHE A 70 2.10 -5.25 -0.60
CA PHE A 70 2.67 -4.17 0.18
C PHE A 70 3.93 -3.64 -0.49
N TRP A 71 4.11 -2.33 -0.46
CA TRP A 71 5.29 -1.68 -1.01
C TRP A 71 5.89 -0.72 0.00
N TRP A 72 7.07 -1.04 0.49
CA TRP A 72 7.91 -0.17 1.29
C TRP A 72 9.28 0.01 0.60
N GLY A 73 9.72 1.24 0.36
CA GLY A 73 11.02 1.55 -0.22
C GLY A 73 11.41 2.98 0.08
N HIS A 74 12.70 3.29 0.15
CA HIS A 74 13.20 4.58 0.59
C HIS A 74 14.34 5.11 -0.29
N MET A 75 15.51 4.44 -0.31
CA MET A 75 16.73 4.98 -0.94
C MET A 75 16.99 4.47 -2.35
N ALA A 76 16.43 3.35 -2.75
CA ALA A 76 16.73 2.66 -4.01
C ALA A 76 15.54 2.59 -4.99
N HIS A 77 14.58 3.51 -4.89
CA HIS A 77 13.43 3.56 -5.80
C HIS A 77 13.80 3.51 -7.28
N HIS A 78 14.96 4.10 -7.65
CA HIS A 78 15.44 4.16 -9.02
C HIS A 78 15.91 2.81 -9.56
N GLU A 79 16.28 1.86 -8.69
CA GLU A 79 16.75 0.53 -9.06
C GLU A 79 15.61 -0.41 -9.46
N VAL A 80 14.36 -0.10 -9.10
CA VAL A 80 13.21 -0.93 -9.43
C VAL A 80 13.00 -0.95 -10.94
N ASN A 81 12.84 -2.16 -11.50
CA ASN A 81 12.67 -2.38 -12.93
C ASN A 81 11.34 -1.82 -13.44
N ASP A 82 11.37 -1.01 -14.50
CA ASP A 82 10.18 -0.37 -15.05
C ASP A 82 9.19 -1.39 -15.64
N ILE A 83 9.65 -2.55 -16.10
CA ILE A 83 8.78 -3.64 -16.56
C ILE A 83 7.97 -4.20 -15.41
N LEU A 84 8.61 -4.43 -14.24
CA LEU A 84 7.91 -4.87 -13.03
C LEU A 84 6.88 -3.83 -12.59
N VAL A 85 7.25 -2.55 -12.59
CA VAL A 85 6.35 -1.44 -12.25
C VAL A 85 5.10 -1.46 -13.13
N GLU A 86 5.28 -1.62 -14.45
CA GLU A 86 4.16 -1.67 -15.39
C GLU A 86 3.26 -2.88 -15.18
N LYS A 87 3.82 -4.07 -14.93
CA LYS A 87 3.06 -5.28 -14.61
C LYS A 87 2.23 -5.10 -13.33
N ILE A 88 2.80 -4.51 -12.28
CA ILE A 88 2.10 -4.17 -11.04
C ILE A 88 0.93 -3.23 -11.35
N ARG A 89 1.18 -2.15 -12.10
CA ARG A 89 0.15 -1.18 -12.49
C ARG A 89 -1.01 -1.85 -13.22
N GLN A 90 -0.71 -2.71 -14.20
CA GLN A 90 -1.73 -3.42 -14.97
C GLN A 90 -2.61 -4.31 -14.09
N ARG A 91 -2.02 -5.07 -13.16
CA ARG A 91 -2.78 -5.92 -12.24
C ARG A 91 -3.68 -5.12 -11.31
N VAL A 92 -3.17 -3.99 -10.77
CA VAL A 92 -3.97 -3.08 -9.94
C VAL A 92 -5.13 -2.51 -10.77
N TYR A 93 -4.87 -1.99 -11.96
CA TYR A 93 -5.92 -1.39 -12.80
C TYR A 93 -6.97 -2.40 -13.25
N ALA A 94 -6.59 -3.65 -13.46
CA ALA A 94 -7.51 -4.74 -13.76
C ALA A 94 -8.33 -5.22 -12.55
N GLY A 95 -8.08 -4.69 -11.34
CA GLY A 95 -8.75 -5.13 -10.11
C GLY A 95 -8.33 -6.51 -9.62
N LYS A 96 -7.25 -7.07 -10.19
CA LYS A 96 -6.72 -8.40 -9.86
C LYS A 96 -5.78 -8.38 -8.65
N MET A 97 -5.39 -7.20 -8.17
CA MET A 97 -4.50 -7.02 -7.03
C MET A 97 -4.74 -5.68 -6.35
N GLY A 98 -4.83 -5.68 -5.02
CA GLY A 98 -4.80 -4.47 -4.21
C GLY A 98 -3.39 -4.03 -3.87
N LEU A 99 -3.18 -2.74 -3.65
CA LEU A 99 -1.87 -2.17 -3.34
C LEU A 99 -1.92 -1.37 -2.04
N ILE A 100 -0.97 -1.67 -1.14
CA ILE A 100 -0.75 -0.90 0.09
C ILE A 100 0.67 -0.31 0.01
N VAL A 101 0.75 1.00 -0.01
CA VAL A 101 2.03 1.73 -0.08
C VAL A 101 2.28 2.39 1.26
N LEU A 102 3.45 2.15 1.82
CA LEU A 102 3.81 2.58 3.16
C LEU A 102 4.93 3.62 3.12
N HIS A 103 4.81 4.63 3.98
CA HIS A 103 5.82 5.64 4.28
C HIS A 103 6.43 6.26 3.01
N SER A 104 7.75 6.23 2.89
CA SER A 104 8.53 6.74 1.75
C SER A 104 8.23 6.06 0.40
N GLY A 105 7.44 4.98 0.42
CA GLY A 105 6.90 4.37 -0.79
C GLY A 105 6.11 5.32 -1.69
N HIS A 106 5.66 6.49 -1.17
CA HIS A 106 5.03 7.55 -1.97
C HIS A 106 5.93 8.04 -3.11
N HIS A 107 7.25 7.93 -2.96
CA HIS A 107 8.22 8.35 -3.97
C HIS A 107 8.64 7.21 -4.92
N SER A 108 8.15 5.98 -4.70
CA SER A 108 8.45 4.82 -5.55
C SER A 108 7.92 4.98 -6.97
N LYS A 109 8.57 4.31 -7.93
CA LYS A 109 8.07 4.21 -9.30
C LYS A 109 6.68 3.56 -9.35
N VAL A 110 6.41 2.58 -8.46
CA VAL A 110 5.12 1.89 -8.36
C VAL A 110 4.02 2.87 -8.00
N PHE A 111 4.17 3.63 -6.90
CA PHE A 111 3.15 4.60 -6.48
C PHE A 111 2.92 5.68 -7.55
N LYS A 112 4.01 6.25 -8.06
CA LYS A 112 3.94 7.29 -9.10
C LYS A 112 3.21 6.81 -10.35
N SER A 113 3.48 5.58 -10.80
CA SER A 113 2.86 4.99 -11.99
C SER A 113 1.38 4.68 -11.76
N VAL A 114 1.04 4.10 -10.60
CA VAL A 114 -0.35 3.70 -10.29
C VAL A 114 -1.24 4.90 -10.01
N ILE A 115 -0.74 5.91 -9.29
CA ILE A 115 -1.53 7.10 -8.93
C ILE A 115 -1.52 8.18 -10.02
N GLY A 116 -0.48 8.23 -10.85
CA GLY A 116 -0.29 9.29 -11.84
C GLY A 116 0.14 10.61 -11.19
N THR A 117 1.22 10.58 -10.43
CA THR A 117 1.67 11.72 -9.61
C THR A 117 3.19 11.82 -9.56
N THR A 118 3.71 12.95 -9.08
CA THR A 118 5.13 13.06 -8.69
C THR A 118 5.39 12.45 -7.32
N GLY A 119 4.38 12.40 -6.46
CA GLY A 119 4.49 11.94 -5.08
C GLY A 119 5.38 12.84 -4.20
N ASN A 120 5.73 14.03 -4.64
CA ASN A 120 6.59 14.94 -3.89
C ASN A 120 5.90 15.49 -2.64
N LEU A 121 6.68 15.75 -1.62
CA LEU A 121 6.27 16.39 -0.36
C LEU A 121 7.48 17.09 0.25
N SER A 122 7.31 17.70 1.41
CA SER A 122 8.40 18.15 2.27
C SER A 122 8.50 17.26 3.50
N TRP A 123 9.72 17.01 3.97
CA TRP A 123 9.99 16.14 5.11
C TRP A 123 10.96 16.81 6.09
N GLY A 124 11.01 16.32 7.31
CA GLY A 124 11.86 16.83 8.35
C GLY A 124 12.23 15.78 9.40
N ARG A 125 12.81 16.23 10.50
CA ARG A 125 13.26 15.35 11.58
C ARG A 125 12.11 14.53 12.18
N ASP A 126 12.48 13.42 12.80
CA ASP A 126 11.56 12.61 13.58
C ASP A 126 10.99 13.40 14.75
N GLN A 127 9.70 13.22 14.96
CA GLN A 127 8.99 13.81 16.07
C GLN A 127 7.70 13.03 16.39
N LYS A 128 6.99 13.46 17.42
CA LYS A 128 5.71 12.89 17.77
C LYS A 128 4.65 13.28 16.74
N GLU A 129 3.83 12.28 16.35
CA GLU A 129 2.71 12.47 15.44
C GLU A 129 1.40 12.03 16.11
N VAL A 130 0.36 12.83 15.96
CA VAL A 130 -1.02 12.48 16.30
C VAL A 130 -1.74 12.10 15.01
N ILE A 131 -2.17 10.85 14.91
CA ILE A 131 -3.01 10.39 13.80
C ILE A 131 -4.48 10.59 14.16
N TRP A 132 -5.17 11.43 13.40
CA TRP A 132 -6.60 11.67 13.51
C TRP A 132 -7.40 10.77 12.57
N ASN A 133 -8.44 10.15 13.09
CA ASN A 133 -9.41 9.37 12.32
C ASN A 133 -10.44 10.33 11.71
N LEU A 134 -10.23 10.71 10.46
CA LEU A 134 -11.05 11.69 9.74
C LEU A 134 -12.32 11.10 9.12
N LEU A 135 -12.35 9.76 8.96
CA LEU A 135 -13.48 9.04 8.35
C LEU A 135 -13.78 7.74 9.11
N PRO A 136 -14.36 7.83 10.34
CA PRO A 136 -14.59 6.67 11.20
C PRO A 136 -15.48 5.57 10.59
N SER A 137 -16.34 5.93 9.61
CA SER A 137 -17.21 4.99 8.89
C SER A 137 -16.48 4.18 7.81
N HIS A 138 -15.24 4.55 7.45
CA HIS A 138 -14.49 3.82 6.43
C HIS A 138 -14.03 2.46 6.96
N PRO A 139 -14.06 1.37 6.17
CA PRO A 139 -13.63 0.04 6.62
C PRO A 139 -12.21 0.00 7.21
N ILE A 140 -11.27 0.77 6.67
CA ILE A 140 -9.89 0.86 7.20
C ILE A 140 -9.84 1.46 8.60
N ALA A 141 -10.81 2.31 8.98
CA ALA A 141 -10.89 2.94 10.29
C ALA A 141 -11.57 2.06 11.36
N LYS A 142 -12.03 0.86 11.01
CA LYS A 142 -12.73 -0.04 11.94
C LYS A 142 -11.88 -0.36 13.16
N GLY A 143 -12.41 -0.05 14.35
CA GLY A 143 -11.74 -0.30 15.63
C GLY A 143 -10.62 0.69 15.98
N ILE A 144 -10.46 1.76 15.20
CA ILE A 144 -9.50 2.83 15.47
C ILE A 144 -10.20 3.94 16.25
N PRO A 145 -9.60 4.46 17.34
CA PRO A 145 -10.15 5.57 18.09
C PRO A 145 -10.17 6.87 17.26
N ASP A 146 -10.79 7.93 17.80
CA ASP A 146 -10.84 9.26 17.15
C ASP A 146 -9.44 9.78 16.81
N HIS A 147 -8.46 9.47 17.64
CA HIS A 147 -7.05 9.75 17.40
C HIS A 147 -6.16 8.81 18.23
N PHE A 148 -4.89 8.67 17.82
CA PHE A 148 -3.85 8.01 18.61
C PHE A 148 -2.49 8.67 18.33
N VAL A 149 -1.52 8.41 19.20
CA VAL A 149 -0.18 9.00 19.14
C VAL A 149 0.84 7.96 18.65
N ILE A 150 1.73 8.39 17.76
CA ILE A 150 2.97 7.72 17.41
C ILE A 150 4.09 8.56 18.03
N GLU A 151 4.88 7.98 18.93
CA GLU A 151 5.88 8.69 19.72
C GLU A 151 7.10 9.14 18.91
N CYS A 152 7.35 8.49 17.79
CA CYS A 152 8.44 8.80 16.85
C CYS A 152 7.96 8.49 15.44
N GLU A 153 7.96 9.49 14.55
CA GLU A 153 7.71 9.33 13.13
C GLU A 153 8.41 10.44 12.36
N GLU A 154 8.88 10.16 11.13
CA GLU A 154 9.45 11.18 10.27
C GLU A 154 8.37 12.19 9.88
N LEU A 155 8.68 13.47 10.11
CA LEU A 155 7.79 14.55 9.68
C LEU A 155 7.60 14.54 8.16
N TYR A 156 6.36 14.37 7.73
CA TYR A 156 5.92 14.75 6.39
C TYR A 156 4.92 15.91 6.51
N CYS A 157 4.97 16.83 5.55
CA CYS A 157 4.04 17.95 5.58
C CYS A 157 3.47 18.30 4.21
N GLU A 158 2.27 18.90 4.24
CA GLU A 158 1.65 19.48 3.04
C GLU A 158 2.49 20.66 2.48
N PRO A 159 2.48 20.88 1.14
CA PRO A 159 1.65 20.17 0.16
C PRO A 159 2.23 18.81 -0.23
N PHE A 160 1.37 17.78 -0.19
CA PHE A 160 1.65 16.48 -0.76
C PHE A 160 1.10 16.43 -2.19
N TYR A 161 1.99 16.32 -3.18
CA TYR A 161 1.66 16.42 -4.60
C TYR A 161 1.09 15.10 -5.13
N ILE A 162 -0.14 14.82 -4.68
CA ILE A 162 -0.97 13.68 -5.12
C ILE A 162 -2.32 14.21 -5.63
N PRO A 163 -3.02 13.48 -6.51
CA PRO A 163 -4.41 13.82 -6.83
C PRO A 163 -5.28 13.74 -5.58
N GLN A 164 -6.44 14.39 -5.62
CA GLN A 164 -7.44 14.26 -4.56
C GLN A 164 -7.69 12.77 -4.28
N PRO A 165 -7.48 12.27 -3.06
CA PRO A 165 -7.84 10.90 -2.72
C PRO A 165 -9.35 10.69 -2.80
N ASP A 166 -9.76 9.48 -3.20
CA ASP A 166 -11.19 9.09 -3.22
C ASP A 166 -11.76 9.02 -1.79
N ALA A 167 -10.90 8.72 -0.79
CA ALA A 167 -11.20 8.92 0.62
C ALA A 167 -9.92 9.31 1.39
N LEU A 168 -10.03 10.35 2.22
CA LEU A 168 -9.02 10.70 3.22
C LEU A 168 -9.47 10.14 4.56
N VAL A 169 -8.81 9.04 4.99
CA VAL A 169 -9.20 8.29 6.20
C VAL A 169 -8.47 8.80 7.43
N PHE A 170 -7.18 9.11 7.29
CA PHE A 170 -6.35 9.58 8.39
C PHE A 170 -5.59 10.85 8.04
N GLY A 171 -5.50 11.76 9.01
CA GLY A 171 -4.66 12.95 8.97
C GLY A 171 -3.60 12.91 10.07
N GLY A 172 -2.38 13.31 9.76
CA GLY A 172 -1.29 13.46 10.72
C GLY A 172 -1.19 14.91 11.20
N TRP A 173 -0.95 15.09 12.48
CA TRP A 173 -0.57 16.35 13.09
C TRP A 173 0.69 16.15 13.93
N TYR A 174 1.72 16.85 13.55
CA TYR A 174 3.03 16.74 14.16
C TYR A 174 3.24 17.74 15.29
N GLU A 175 4.16 17.44 16.21
CA GLU A 175 4.48 18.25 17.38
C GLU A 175 4.81 19.71 17.02
N ASP A 176 5.51 19.95 15.92
CA ASP A 176 5.83 21.29 15.43
C ASP A 176 4.65 22.00 14.73
N GLY A 177 3.44 21.40 14.72
CA GLY A 177 2.23 22.00 14.17
C GLY A 177 1.99 21.75 12.68
N PHE A 178 2.84 20.95 12.01
CA PHE A 178 2.63 20.55 10.63
C PHE A 178 1.49 19.54 10.50
N ILE A 179 0.84 19.55 9.35
CA ILE A 179 -0.24 18.61 9.02
C ILE A 179 0.09 17.83 7.75
N PHE A 180 -0.46 16.61 7.67
CA PHE A 180 -0.27 15.75 6.52
C PHE A 180 -1.48 14.84 6.27
N ARG A 181 -1.72 14.47 5.01
CA ARG A 181 -2.71 13.46 4.62
C ARG A 181 -2.12 12.06 4.79
N SER A 182 -2.14 11.56 6.03
CA SER A 182 -1.42 10.34 6.44
C SER A 182 -2.05 9.03 5.97
N GLY A 183 -3.37 9.01 5.67
CA GLY A 183 -4.07 7.80 5.21
C GLY A 183 -5.00 8.09 4.04
N CYS A 184 -4.55 7.78 2.82
CA CYS A 184 -5.23 8.11 1.57
C CYS A 184 -5.65 6.86 0.81
N CYS A 185 -6.91 6.78 0.40
CA CYS A 185 -7.46 5.73 -0.43
C CYS A 185 -7.66 6.23 -1.86
N PHE A 186 -7.34 5.37 -2.84
CA PHE A 186 -7.53 5.68 -4.25
C PHE A 186 -8.18 4.50 -4.97
N LEU A 187 -9.04 4.82 -5.95
CA LEU A 187 -9.60 3.88 -6.92
C LEU A 187 -8.98 4.16 -8.29
N ARG A 188 -8.30 3.17 -8.86
CA ARG A 188 -7.66 3.32 -10.18
C ARG A 188 -7.98 2.11 -11.05
N GLY A 189 -8.67 2.35 -12.17
CA GLY A 189 -9.28 1.28 -12.92
C GLY A 189 -10.31 0.56 -12.04
N ALA A 190 -10.20 -0.76 -11.89
CA ALA A 190 -10.99 -1.57 -10.97
C ALA A 190 -10.28 -1.84 -9.63
N GLY A 191 -9.07 -1.32 -9.45
CA GLY A 191 -8.21 -1.60 -8.28
C GLY A 191 -8.34 -0.58 -7.17
N LYS A 192 -7.93 -1.01 -5.97
CA LYS A 192 -7.92 -0.22 -4.75
C LYS A 192 -6.50 -0.05 -4.24
N ILE A 193 -6.14 1.16 -3.86
CA ILE A 193 -4.82 1.52 -3.35
C ILE A 193 -5.00 2.25 -2.02
N PHE A 194 -4.21 1.87 -1.02
CA PHE A 194 -4.12 2.57 0.25
C PHE A 194 -2.68 3.04 0.44
N TYR A 195 -2.52 4.34 0.64
CA TYR A 195 -1.27 4.94 1.09
C TYR A 195 -1.37 5.25 2.58
N PHE A 196 -0.35 4.86 3.35
CA PHE A 196 -0.27 5.15 4.78
C PHE A 196 1.13 5.67 5.13
N GLN A 197 1.17 6.86 5.72
CA GLN A 197 2.43 7.57 5.95
C GLN A 197 3.28 6.96 7.06
N PRO A 198 2.77 6.52 8.24
CA PRO A 198 3.63 5.97 9.28
C PRO A 198 4.45 4.77 8.82
N GLY A 199 5.72 4.72 9.27
CA GLY A 199 6.57 3.58 8.96
C GLY A 199 8.04 3.91 8.70
N HIS A 200 8.56 4.99 9.29
CA HIS A 200 9.97 5.35 9.17
C HIS A 200 10.88 4.27 9.78
N GLU A 201 11.97 3.94 9.10
CA GLU A 201 12.87 2.85 9.47
C GLU A 201 13.59 3.07 10.80
N TYR A 202 13.69 4.31 11.27
CA TYR A 202 14.26 4.66 12.57
C TYR A 202 13.22 4.77 13.69
N CYS A 203 11.94 4.55 13.37
CA CYS A 203 10.84 4.66 14.32
C CYS A 203 10.13 3.31 14.49
N ARG A 204 9.52 3.10 15.67
CA ARG A 204 8.83 1.85 16.01
C ARG A 204 7.36 1.83 15.59
N SER A 205 7.02 2.49 14.51
CA SER A 205 5.62 2.71 14.08
C SER A 205 4.87 1.42 13.83
N PHE A 206 5.51 0.39 13.23
CA PHE A 206 4.88 -0.91 13.00
C PHE A 206 4.68 -1.76 14.27
N TYR A 207 5.18 -1.32 15.42
CA TYR A 207 4.87 -1.93 16.73
C TYR A 207 3.67 -1.27 17.42
N ASN A 208 3.16 -0.13 16.91
CA ASN A 208 1.96 0.51 17.45
C ASN A 208 0.72 -0.33 17.11
N PRO A 209 -0.12 -0.70 18.10
CA PRO A 209 -1.26 -1.59 17.86
C PRO A 209 -2.33 -0.99 16.93
N HIS A 210 -2.48 0.33 16.91
CA HIS A 210 -3.42 0.99 15.98
C HIS A 210 -2.90 0.97 14.55
N VAL A 211 -1.59 1.17 14.34
CA VAL A 211 -0.94 1.00 13.03
C VAL A 211 -1.13 -0.43 12.52
N GLN A 212 -0.91 -1.44 13.38
CA GLN A 212 -1.14 -2.84 13.01
C GLN A 212 -2.60 -3.11 12.64
N GLN A 213 -3.55 -2.55 13.40
CA GLN A 213 -4.97 -2.71 13.11
C GLN A 213 -5.35 -2.03 11.78
N ILE A 214 -4.83 -0.83 11.49
CA ILE A 214 -5.03 -0.14 10.21
C ILE A 214 -4.53 -1.00 9.06
N ILE A 215 -3.33 -1.59 9.18
CA ILE A 215 -2.77 -2.46 8.15
C ILE A 215 -3.64 -3.71 7.91
N LYS A 216 -4.14 -4.36 8.98
CA LYS A 216 -5.07 -5.49 8.86
C LYS A 216 -6.36 -5.10 8.13
N ASN A 217 -6.94 -3.97 8.51
CA ASN A 217 -8.14 -3.44 7.86
C ASN A 217 -7.89 -3.06 6.39
N ALA A 218 -6.69 -2.54 6.09
CA ALA A 218 -6.31 -2.16 4.74
C ALA A 218 -6.24 -3.38 3.81
N ILE A 219 -5.70 -4.53 4.26
CA ILE A 219 -5.71 -5.78 3.48
C ILE A 219 -7.14 -6.13 3.07
N GLU A 220 -8.07 -6.13 4.01
CA GLU A 220 -9.47 -6.45 3.77
C GLU A 220 -10.15 -5.47 2.81
N TRP A 221 -9.76 -4.21 2.86
CA TRP A 221 -10.35 -3.19 1.99
C TRP A 221 -9.79 -3.22 0.57
N VAL A 222 -8.45 -3.40 0.41
CA VAL A 222 -7.80 -3.36 -0.92
C VAL A 222 -7.95 -4.66 -1.70
N LYS A 223 -8.18 -5.81 -1.04
CA LYS A 223 -8.25 -7.10 -1.71
C LYS A 223 -9.19 -7.07 -2.91
N PRO A 224 -8.91 -7.86 -3.97
CA PRO A 224 -9.80 -8.00 -5.11
C PRO A 224 -11.23 -8.31 -4.67
N ALA A 225 -12.20 -7.67 -5.27
CA ALA A 225 -13.60 -8.02 -5.05
C ALA A 225 -13.97 -9.20 -5.94
N ASP A 226 -14.67 -10.19 -5.37
CA ASP A 226 -15.39 -11.15 -6.20
C ASP A 226 -16.61 -10.42 -6.76
N ILE A 227 -16.53 -10.00 -8.02
CA ILE A 227 -17.61 -9.30 -8.70
C ILE A 227 -18.52 -10.29 -9.47
N GLY A 228 -18.24 -11.61 -9.38
CA GLY A 228 -19.05 -12.65 -10.00
C GLY A 228 -18.97 -12.72 -11.54
N TYR A 229 -18.07 -11.95 -12.17
CA TYR A 229 -17.79 -12.00 -13.60
C TYR A 229 -16.35 -11.57 -13.88
N GLU A 230 -15.83 -11.99 -15.03
CA GLU A 230 -14.50 -11.58 -15.48
C GLU A 230 -14.57 -10.20 -16.18
N ILE A 231 -13.60 -9.33 -15.86
CA ILE A 231 -13.39 -8.09 -16.60
C ILE A 231 -12.63 -8.46 -17.88
N PRO A 232 -13.19 -8.21 -19.08
CA PRO A 232 -12.51 -8.57 -20.32
C PRO A 232 -11.20 -7.81 -20.51
N ASP A 233 -10.17 -8.49 -20.97
CA ASP A 233 -8.94 -7.88 -21.43
C ASP A 233 -9.17 -7.30 -22.85
N GLY A 234 -9.42 -6.00 -22.94
CA GLY A 234 -9.63 -5.29 -24.22
C GLY A 234 -11.07 -4.91 -24.50
N CYS A 235 -11.32 -4.58 -25.75
CA CYS A 235 -12.63 -4.11 -26.24
C CYS A 235 -13.21 -5.14 -27.21
N PRO A 236 -14.02 -6.10 -26.76
CA PRO A 236 -14.64 -7.08 -27.65
C PRO A 236 -15.59 -6.38 -28.64
N GLN A 237 -15.61 -6.88 -29.86
CA GLN A 237 -16.54 -6.38 -30.87
C GLN A 237 -17.98 -6.79 -30.52
N ILE A 238 -18.91 -5.85 -30.59
CA ILE A 238 -20.34 -6.17 -30.51
C ILE A 238 -20.73 -6.90 -31.80
N LEU A 239 -21.10 -8.18 -31.65
CA LEU A 239 -21.48 -9.03 -32.80
C LEU A 239 -22.98 -8.97 -33.12
N THR A 240 -23.81 -8.62 -32.12
CA THR A 240 -25.27 -8.54 -32.28
C THR A 240 -25.70 -7.09 -32.19
N ARG A 241 -26.52 -6.65 -33.18
CA ARG A 241 -27.12 -5.31 -33.18
C ARG A 241 -28.58 -5.41 -32.78
N VAL A 242 -28.99 -4.56 -31.83
CA VAL A 242 -30.39 -4.46 -31.39
C VAL A 242 -31.33 -4.13 -32.60
N THR A 243 -30.79 -3.37 -33.59
CA THR A 243 -31.54 -3.03 -34.80
C THR A 243 -31.93 -4.23 -35.67
N ASP A 244 -31.26 -5.38 -35.50
CA ASP A 244 -31.60 -6.58 -36.25
C ASP A 244 -32.93 -7.19 -35.76
N GLU A 245 -33.35 -6.86 -34.53
CA GLU A 245 -34.64 -7.23 -33.96
C GLU A 245 -35.79 -6.32 -34.38
N PHE A 246 -35.49 -5.09 -34.83
CA PHE A 246 -36.50 -4.13 -35.30
C PHE A 246 -36.82 -4.26 -36.80
N ASN A 247 -36.09 -5.09 -37.54
CA ASN A 247 -36.27 -5.32 -38.97
C ASN A 247 -36.98 -6.66 -39.28
N GLN A 248 -37.53 -7.32 -38.26
CA GLN A 248 -38.40 -8.48 -38.41
C GLN A 248 -39.88 -8.10 -38.27
#